data_2b9f37677036a0af9c987507b4db277b
#
_entry.id   2b9f37677036a0af9c987507b4db277b
#
_cell.length_a   1.000
_cell.length_b   1.000
_cell.length_c   1.000
_cell.angle_alpha   90.00
_cell.angle_beta   90.00
_cell.angle_gamma   90.00
#
_symmetry.space_group_name_H-M   'P 1'
#
loop_
_entity.id
_entity.type
_entity.pdbx_description
1 polymer ?
#
loop_
_entity_poly.entity_id
_entity_poly.type
_entity_poly.pdbx_seq_one_letter_code
_entity_poly.pdbx_strand_id
1 'polypeptide(L)' 'MFRELDSVVLTRDVDEHGLKRGDVGAVVHGYPDGTAFEVEFVRADGKTVALLTLDKADIRLMAPAEILHARQLAG' A
#
# COMPACT_ATOMS: atom_id res chain seq x y z
N MET A 1 -5.38 -13.37 -5.05
CA MET A 1 -4.04 -12.92 -5.45
C MET A 1 -4.05 -11.44 -5.84
N PHE A 2 -2.99 -10.73 -5.54
CA PHE A 2 -2.88 -9.31 -5.88
C PHE A 2 -2.46 -9.12 -7.32
N ARG A 3 -3.06 -8.14 -7.99
CA ARG A 3 -2.76 -7.81 -9.39
C ARG A 3 -2.31 -6.37 -9.48
N GLU A 4 -1.65 -6.03 -10.60
CA GLU A 4 -1.31 -4.64 -10.89
C GLU A 4 -2.55 -3.76 -10.83
N LEU A 5 -2.39 -2.57 -10.24
CA LEU A 5 -3.40 -1.55 -10.01
C LEU A 5 -4.43 -1.89 -8.93
N ASP A 6 -4.33 -3.07 -8.29
CA ASP A 6 -5.17 -3.35 -7.13
C ASP A 6 -4.85 -2.36 -6.01
N SER A 7 -5.89 -1.86 -5.35
CA SER A 7 -5.74 -1.09 -4.12
C SER A 7 -5.54 -2.07 -2.97
N VAL A 8 -4.48 -1.85 -2.22
CA VAL A 8 -4.14 -2.70 -1.07
C VAL A 8 -3.99 -1.85 0.17
N VAL A 9 -4.21 -2.48 1.32
CA VAL A 9 -4.18 -1.83 2.61
C VAL A 9 -3.06 -2.44 3.43
N LEU A 10 -2.22 -1.58 4.04
CA LEU A 10 -1.16 -2.06 4.93
C LEU A 10 -1.77 -2.75 6.14
N THR A 11 -1.22 -3.91 6.48
CA THR A 11 -1.62 -4.66 7.67
C THR A 11 -0.75 -4.33 8.88
N ARG A 12 0.30 -3.55 8.69
CA ARG A 12 1.21 -3.11 9.76
C ARG A 12 1.77 -1.73 9.45
N ASP A 13 2.35 -1.10 10.46
CA ASP A 13 3.05 0.17 10.28
C ASP A 13 4.37 -0.04 9.52
N VAL A 14 4.74 0.95 8.72
CA VAL A 14 6.05 1.03 8.08
C VAL A 14 6.66 2.37 8.51
N ASP A 15 7.19 2.39 9.72
CA ASP A 15 7.57 3.63 10.40
C ASP A 15 8.67 4.40 9.69
N GLU A 16 9.63 3.73 9.06
CA GLU A 16 10.71 4.39 8.34
C GLU A 16 10.23 5.25 7.17
N HIS A 17 9.00 5.05 6.72
CA HIS A 17 8.39 5.84 5.64
C HIS A 17 7.19 6.67 6.12
N GLY A 18 6.93 6.66 7.42
CA GLY A 18 5.78 7.38 7.97
C GLY A 18 4.44 6.77 7.59
N LEU A 19 4.44 5.52 7.15
CA LEU A 19 3.23 4.81 6.77
C LEU A 19 2.70 3.99 7.94
N LYS A 20 1.38 3.87 8.01
CA LYS A 20 0.70 3.22 9.12
C LYS A 20 -0.23 2.13 8.60
N ARG A 21 -0.48 1.15 9.46
CA ARG A 21 -1.52 0.17 9.23
C ARG A 21 -2.81 0.89 8.81
N GLY A 22 -3.42 0.40 7.75
CA GLY A 22 -4.63 1.01 7.19
C GLY A 22 -4.38 1.97 6.04
N ASP A 23 -3.12 2.38 5.81
CA ASP A 23 -2.82 3.20 4.65
C ASP A 23 -3.00 2.39 3.37
N VAL A 24 -3.47 3.06 2.33
CA VAL A 24 -3.81 2.43 1.05
C VAL A 24 -2.75 2.76 0.01
N GLY A 25 -2.30 1.73 -0.69
CA GLY A 25 -1.40 1.86 -1.82
C GLY A 25 -1.94 1.11 -3.02
N ALA A 26 -1.20 1.16 -4.12
CA ALA A 26 -1.54 0.44 -5.34
C ALA A 26 -0.41 -0.49 -5.73
N VAL A 27 -0.75 -1.70 -6.13
CA VAL A 27 0.23 -2.66 -6.62
C VAL A 27 0.68 -2.21 -8.01
N VAL A 28 1.99 -2.02 -8.18
CA VAL A 28 2.56 -1.64 -9.47
C VAL A 28 3.31 -2.80 -10.13
N HIS A 29 3.66 -3.83 -9.37
CA HIS A 29 4.32 -5.02 -9.90
C HIS A 29 4.19 -6.17 -8.91
N GLY A 30 3.99 -7.38 -9.42
CA GLY A 30 4.02 -8.60 -8.61
C GLY A 30 5.15 -9.50 -9.08
N TYR A 31 5.92 -10.06 -8.14
CA TYR A 31 6.98 -11.00 -8.47
C TYR A 31 6.39 -12.35 -8.84
N PRO A 32 7.05 -13.09 -9.75
CA PRO A 32 6.46 -14.32 -10.32
C PRO A 32 6.09 -15.39 -9.30
N ASP A 33 6.81 -15.46 -8.17
CA ASP A 33 6.53 -16.46 -7.14
C ASP A 33 5.33 -16.10 -6.24
N GLY A 34 4.75 -14.90 -6.42
CA GLY A 34 3.58 -14.47 -5.66
C GLY A 34 3.84 -14.14 -4.20
N THR A 35 5.11 -14.01 -3.80
CA THR A 35 5.45 -13.76 -2.38
C THR A 35 5.73 -12.29 -2.09
N ALA A 36 6.07 -11.51 -3.11
CA ALA A 36 6.41 -10.10 -2.94
C ALA A 36 5.75 -9.24 -4.00
N PHE A 37 5.49 -7.99 -3.64
CA PHE A 37 4.83 -7.02 -4.51
C PHE A 37 5.47 -5.67 -4.35
N GLU A 38 5.60 -4.92 -5.47
CA GLU A 38 5.95 -3.52 -5.42
C GLU A 38 4.67 -2.73 -5.24
N VAL A 39 4.61 -1.91 -4.20
CA VAL A 39 3.42 -1.13 -3.85
C VAL A 39 3.79 0.33 -3.76
N GLU A 40 3.05 1.17 -4.46
CA GLU A 40 3.26 2.61 -4.45
C GLU A 40 2.24 3.28 -3.54
N PHE A 41 2.73 4.17 -2.68
CA PHE A 41 1.91 5.01 -1.81
C PHE A 41 2.04 6.44 -2.28
N VAL A 42 0.90 7.08 -2.57
CA VAL A 42 0.85 8.40 -3.20
C VAL A 42 0.01 9.34 -2.35
N ARG A 43 0.49 10.59 -2.23
CA ARG A 43 -0.27 11.65 -1.56
C ARG A 43 -1.39 12.15 -2.46
N ALA A 44 -2.34 12.86 -1.86
CA ALA A 44 -3.44 13.44 -2.61
C ALA A 44 -2.99 14.44 -3.69
N ASP A 45 -1.81 15.06 -3.51
CA ASP A 45 -1.25 15.97 -4.50
C ASP A 45 -0.48 15.25 -5.63
N GLY A 46 -0.50 13.92 -5.64
CA GLY A 46 0.14 13.12 -6.66
C GLY A 46 1.60 12.78 -6.41
N LYS A 47 2.18 13.27 -5.32
CA LYS A 47 3.57 12.94 -5.01
C LYS A 47 3.69 11.57 -4.39
N THR A 48 4.65 10.79 -4.87
CA THR A 48 4.93 9.47 -4.31
C THR A 48 5.55 9.61 -2.93
N VAL A 49 4.93 8.98 -1.94
CA VAL A 49 5.47 8.89 -0.58
C VAL A 49 6.56 7.83 -0.55
N ALA A 50 6.27 6.67 -1.10
CA ALA A 50 7.19 5.55 -1.10
C ALA A 50 6.76 4.52 -2.14
N LEU A 51 7.76 3.81 -2.69
CA LEU A 51 7.56 2.62 -3.50
C LEU A 51 8.27 1.50 -2.78
N LEU A 52 7.51 0.56 -2.25
CA LEU A 52 8.02 -0.45 -1.33
C LEU A 52 7.85 -1.86 -1.89
N THR A 53 8.84 -2.70 -1.64
CA THR A 53 8.71 -4.14 -1.85
C THR A 53 8.12 -4.73 -0.58
N LEU A 54 6.91 -5.25 -0.67
CA LEU A 54 6.18 -5.78 0.48
C LEU A 54 5.86 -7.25 0.28
N ASP A 55 5.86 -7.97 1.40
CA ASP A 55 5.42 -9.35 1.46
C ASP A 55 3.89 -9.40 1.40
N LYS A 56 3.36 -10.51 0.90
CA LYS A 56 1.90 -10.71 0.88
C LYS A 56 1.26 -10.63 2.26
N ALA A 57 2.02 -10.85 3.32
CA ALA A 57 1.52 -10.73 4.69
C ALA A 57 1.39 -9.27 5.14
N ASP A 58 2.06 -8.35 4.45
CA ASP A 58 2.08 -6.93 4.81
C ASP A 58 0.90 -6.16 4.23
N ILE A 59 0.19 -6.75 3.29
CA ILE A 59 -0.90 -6.09 2.57
C ILE A 59 -2.12 -7.01 2.47
N ARG A 60 -3.27 -6.39 2.30
CA ARG A 60 -4.51 -7.08 1.96
C ARG A 60 -5.28 -6.28 0.93
N LEU A 61 -6.16 -6.94 0.19
CA LEU A 61 -7.04 -6.21 -0.72
C LEU A 61 -7.98 -5.32 0.08
N MET A 62 -8.28 -4.15 -0.49
CA MET A 62 -9.31 -3.29 0.07
C MET A 62 -10.67 -3.94 -0.17
N ALA A 63 -11.47 -4.06 0.88
CA ALA A 63 -12.78 -4.68 0.78
C ALA A 63 -13.82 -3.72 0.21
N PRO A 64 -14.86 -4.23 -0.50
CA PRO A 64 -15.83 -3.36 -1.15
C PRO A 64 -16.60 -2.44 -0.21
N ALA A 65 -16.76 -2.84 1.05
CA ALA A 65 -17.54 -2.05 2.01
C ALA A 65 -16.65 -1.10 2.83
N GLU A 66 -15.37 -1.00 2.52
CA GLU A 66 -14.46 -0.10 3.22
C GLU A 66 -14.52 1.30 2.62
N ILE A 67 -14.32 2.30 3.48
CA ILE A 67 -14.23 3.70 3.06
C ILE A 67 -12.80 4.18 3.20
N LEU A 68 -12.36 5.01 2.26
CA LEU A 68 -11.06 5.66 2.37
C LEU A 68 -11.07 6.67 3.51
N HIS A 69 -9.98 6.74 4.25
CA HIS A 69 -9.81 7.66 5.37
C HIS A 69 -8.57 8.52 5.17
N ALA A 70 -8.74 9.82 5.30
CA ALA A 70 -7.64 10.76 5.11
C ALA A 70 -6.93 11.02 6.43
N ARG A 71 -5.61 11.11 6.37
CA ARG A 71 -4.77 11.56 7.47
C ARG A 71 -3.60 12.35 6.93
N GLN A 72 -3.08 13.25 7.74
CA GLN A 72 -1.93 14.05 7.35
C GLN A 72 -0.65 13.29 7.64
N LEU A 73 0.26 13.26 6.65
CA LEU A 73 1.60 12.71 6.84
C LEU A 73 2.45 13.72 7.59
N ALA A 74 3.34 13.22 8.46
CA ALA A 74 4.31 14.04 9.15
C ALA A 74 5.40 14.46 8.18
N GLY A 75 5.77 15.72 8.22
CA GLY A 75 6.85 16.26 7.40
C GLY A 75 6.40 16.86 6.07
#